data_3f56434190eeeb057cc8ff3f1307a4b1
#
_entry.id   3f56434190eeeb057cc8ff3f1307a4b1
#
_cell.length_a   1.000
_cell.length_b   1.000
_cell.length_c   1.000
_cell.angle_alpha   90.00
_cell.angle_beta   90.00
_cell.angle_gamma   90.00
#
_symmetry.space_group_name_H-M   'P 1'
#
loop_
_entity.id
_entity.type
_entity.pdbx_description
1 polymer ?
#
loop_
_entity_poly.entity_id
_entity_poly.type
_entity_poly.pdbx_seq_one_letter_code
_entity_poly.pdbx_strand_id
1 'polypeptide(L)'
;VYFHSEHRQLPWCRELWPSPRLEINPNDAARMGIEQGDWVWIRSPWGAIREVADLYYGIKEGTVNANHAWWYPEIDTASHGFELVNINCCMDKYAQCWVCGASQLRGLPVVIYKATEENSPFNNPVPCDPDGNPVISNANDERLKEWLSNDPRLADSKVEITFHNPQATGLQPSIQSPELFANGTLNSGSVEVGELGQYSKNHQ
;
A
#
# COMPACT_ATOMS: atom_id res chain seq x y z
N VAL A 1 6.22 -6.36 -1.30
CA VAL A 1 5.34 -6.88 -2.35
C VAL A 1 5.64 -6.19 -3.67
N TYR A 2 5.82 -4.89 -3.67
CA TYR A 2 6.10 -4.09 -4.85
C TYR A 2 7.53 -3.56 -4.86
N PHE A 3 8.10 -3.45 -6.05
CA PHE A 3 9.38 -2.79 -6.27
C PHE A 3 9.14 -1.55 -7.14
N HIS A 4 9.22 -0.37 -6.52
CA HIS A 4 8.88 0.92 -7.15
C HIS A 4 7.50 0.87 -7.85
N SER A 5 7.45 1.08 -9.16
CA SER A 5 6.21 1.06 -9.97
C SER A 5 5.82 -0.32 -10.49
N GLU A 6 6.62 -1.35 -10.23
CA GLU A 6 6.41 -2.68 -10.79
C GLU A 6 5.34 -3.48 -10.04
N HIS A 7 4.77 -4.47 -10.71
CA HIS A 7 3.89 -5.51 -10.18
C HIS A 7 2.48 -5.08 -9.75
N ARG A 8 2.04 -3.84 -10.06
CA ARG A 8 0.67 -3.39 -9.76
C ARG A 8 -0.40 -4.18 -10.52
N GLN A 9 -0.02 -4.77 -11.66
CA GLN A 9 -0.88 -5.60 -12.51
C GLN A 9 -0.94 -7.06 -12.07
N LEU A 10 -0.15 -7.50 -11.09
CA LEU A 10 -0.15 -8.88 -10.61
C LEU A 10 -1.24 -9.07 -9.55
N PRO A 11 -2.26 -9.93 -9.81
CA PRO A 11 -3.40 -10.09 -8.91
C PRO A 11 -3.02 -10.46 -7.48
N TRP A 12 -2.09 -11.41 -7.32
CA TRP A 12 -1.63 -11.81 -5.98
C TRP A 12 -0.89 -10.71 -5.22
N CYS A 13 -0.20 -9.80 -5.91
CA CYS A 13 0.41 -8.63 -5.27
C CYS A 13 -0.66 -7.63 -4.84
N ARG A 14 -1.68 -7.41 -5.70
CA ARG A 14 -2.82 -6.52 -5.40
C ARG A 14 -3.68 -7.08 -4.28
N GLU A 15 -3.85 -8.39 -4.17
CA GLU A 15 -4.57 -8.99 -3.05
C GLU A 15 -3.86 -8.75 -1.71
N LEU A 16 -2.55 -8.92 -1.67
CA LEU A 16 -1.76 -8.67 -0.46
C LEU A 16 -1.69 -7.19 -0.09
N TRP A 17 -1.69 -6.32 -1.09
CA TRP A 17 -1.54 -4.87 -0.92
C TRP A 17 -2.33 -4.12 -1.98
N PRO A 18 -3.64 -3.98 -1.80
CA PRO A 18 -4.53 -3.47 -2.85
C PRO A 18 -4.40 -1.97 -3.10
N SER A 19 -3.93 -1.20 -2.12
CA SER A 19 -3.92 0.26 -2.18
C SER A 19 -2.61 0.84 -1.64
N PRO A 20 -2.21 2.05 -2.08
CA PRO A 20 -1.08 2.76 -1.49
C PRO A 20 -1.37 3.11 -0.04
N ARG A 21 -0.38 3.06 0.81
CA ARG A 21 -0.50 3.31 2.24
C ARG A 21 0.24 4.56 2.66
N LEU A 22 -0.43 5.34 3.47
CA LEU A 22 0.13 6.47 4.20
C LEU A 22 0.33 6.06 5.66
N GLU A 23 1.58 5.88 6.07
CA GLU A 23 1.87 5.64 7.49
C GLU A 23 1.66 6.93 8.28
N ILE A 24 0.85 6.84 9.32
CA ILE A 24 0.47 7.96 10.19
C ILE A 24 0.65 7.51 11.65
N ASN A 25 1.23 8.38 12.48
CA ASN A 25 1.25 8.10 13.91
C ASN A 25 -0.20 8.07 14.46
N PRO A 26 -0.59 7.04 15.23
CA PRO A 26 -1.96 6.92 15.75
C PRO A 26 -2.44 8.11 16.57
N ASN A 27 -1.54 8.82 17.27
CA ASN A 27 -1.91 10.03 18.00
C ASN A 27 -2.29 11.18 17.05
N ASP A 28 -1.58 11.29 15.92
CA ASP A 28 -1.93 12.27 14.88
C ASP A 28 -3.25 11.92 14.22
N ALA A 29 -3.42 10.65 13.85
CA ALA A 29 -4.65 10.15 13.23
C ALA A 29 -5.88 10.40 14.12
N ALA A 30 -5.77 10.11 15.42
CA ALA A 30 -6.85 10.33 16.38
C ALA A 30 -7.23 11.83 16.47
N ARG A 31 -6.24 12.75 16.46
CA ARG A 31 -6.51 14.19 16.46
C ARG A 31 -7.23 14.67 15.21
N MET A 32 -7.07 13.98 14.10
CA MET A 32 -7.68 14.32 12.81
C MET A 32 -8.92 13.49 12.46
N GLY A 33 -9.35 12.60 13.36
CA GLY A 33 -10.49 11.70 13.12
C GLY A 33 -10.25 10.70 11.99
N ILE A 34 -8.98 10.28 11.80
CA ILE A 34 -8.58 9.30 10.81
C ILE A 34 -8.46 7.95 11.50
N GLU A 35 -9.06 6.92 10.90
CA GLU A 35 -9.02 5.54 11.35
C GLU A 35 -8.17 4.67 10.42
N GLN A 36 -7.77 3.50 10.89
CA GLN A 36 -7.06 2.51 10.07
C GLN A 36 -7.88 2.15 8.83
N GLY A 37 -7.29 2.26 7.66
CA GLY A 37 -7.94 1.93 6.40
C GLY A 37 -8.75 3.05 5.76
N ASP A 38 -8.89 4.20 6.41
CA ASP A 38 -9.50 5.37 5.79
C ASP A 38 -8.69 5.87 4.60
N TRP A 39 -9.36 6.34 3.57
CA TRP A 39 -8.70 7.13 2.54
C TRP A 39 -8.39 8.52 3.07
N VAL A 40 -7.18 8.97 2.82
CA VAL A 40 -6.65 10.24 3.33
C VAL A 40 -6.11 11.06 2.17
N TRP A 41 -6.53 12.31 2.08
CA TRP A 41 -5.92 13.30 1.21
C TRP A 41 -4.56 13.71 1.74
N ILE A 42 -3.59 13.76 0.84
CA ILE A 42 -2.26 14.32 1.04
C ILE A 42 -2.15 15.51 0.08
N ARG A 43 -2.06 16.70 0.61
CA ARG A 43 -2.05 17.93 -0.18
C ARG A 43 -0.79 18.73 0.09
N SER A 44 -0.13 19.14 -0.97
CA SER A 44 0.97 20.08 -0.96
C SER A 44 0.60 21.35 -1.77
N PRO A 45 1.46 22.37 -1.83
CA PRO A 45 1.27 23.51 -2.74
C PRO A 45 1.23 23.13 -4.23
N TRP A 46 1.75 21.96 -4.60
CA TRP A 46 1.91 21.53 -6.01
C TRP A 46 0.85 20.56 -6.48
N GLY A 47 0.18 19.85 -5.56
CA GLY A 47 -0.86 18.90 -5.91
C GLY A 47 -1.44 18.18 -4.71
N ALA A 48 -2.36 17.28 -5.01
CA ALA A 48 -3.03 16.46 -3.99
C ALA A 48 -3.28 15.05 -4.51
N ILE A 49 -3.07 14.07 -3.65
CA ILE A 49 -3.31 12.64 -3.91
C ILE A 49 -4.04 12.01 -2.73
N ARG A 50 -4.47 10.77 -2.89
CA ARG A 50 -5.09 10.00 -1.79
C ARG A 50 -4.37 8.68 -1.58
N GLU A 51 -4.12 8.34 -0.31
CA GLU A 51 -3.60 7.04 0.10
C GLU A 51 -4.40 6.52 1.30
N VAL A 52 -4.31 5.24 1.58
CA VAL A 52 -5.01 4.59 2.69
C VAL A 52 -4.20 4.72 3.97
N ALA A 53 -4.83 5.19 5.04
CA ALA A 53 -4.21 5.32 6.35
C ALA A 53 -3.72 3.96 6.88
N ASP A 54 -2.46 3.92 7.24
CA ASP A 54 -1.81 2.82 7.95
C ASP A 54 -1.25 3.35 9.27
N LEU A 55 -1.93 3.02 10.36
CA LEU A 55 -1.59 3.55 11.69
C LEU A 55 -0.36 2.84 12.23
N TYR A 56 0.73 3.57 12.37
CA TYR A 56 2.01 3.02 12.75
C TYR A 56 2.73 3.86 13.82
N TYR A 57 2.94 3.29 15.01
CA TYR A 57 3.63 3.97 16.11
C TYR A 57 5.12 4.23 15.86
N GLY A 58 5.72 3.53 14.90
CA GLY A 58 7.14 3.69 14.56
C GLY A 58 7.46 4.98 13.82
N ILE A 59 6.44 5.72 13.33
CA ILE A 59 6.63 7.02 12.72
C ILE A 59 6.45 8.13 13.76
N LYS A 60 7.30 9.16 13.67
CA LYS A 60 7.25 10.30 14.58
C LYS A 60 5.98 11.12 14.37
N GLU A 61 5.36 11.61 15.46
CA GLU A 61 4.27 12.58 15.37
C GLU A 61 4.65 13.81 14.54
N GLY A 62 3.69 14.34 13.78
CA GLY A 62 3.90 15.43 12.85
C GLY A 62 4.61 15.03 11.55
N THR A 63 4.80 13.73 11.32
CA THR A 63 5.42 13.19 10.10
C THR A 63 4.54 12.08 9.53
N VAL A 64 4.49 11.97 8.22
CA VAL A 64 3.84 10.86 7.51
C VAL A 64 4.80 10.28 6.48
N ASN A 65 4.60 9.01 6.12
CA ASN A 65 5.35 8.32 5.08
C ASN A 65 4.39 7.76 4.04
N ALA A 66 4.46 8.30 2.81
CA ALA A 66 3.60 7.94 1.70
C ALA A 66 4.26 6.88 0.81
N ASN A 67 3.49 5.94 0.30
CA ASN A 67 3.96 5.02 -0.71
C ASN A 67 4.32 5.78 -2.00
N HIS A 68 5.39 5.38 -2.65
CA HIS A 68 5.83 5.98 -3.90
C HIS A 68 5.47 5.12 -5.12
N ALA A 69 5.49 5.74 -6.29
CA ALA A 69 5.38 5.09 -7.60
C ALA A 69 4.12 4.24 -7.79
N TRP A 70 3.02 4.61 -7.15
CA TRP A 70 1.76 3.91 -7.29
C TRP A 70 1.00 4.33 -8.56
N TRP A 71 0.26 3.40 -9.16
CA TRP A 71 -0.62 3.55 -10.32
C TRP A 71 -1.63 2.39 -10.33
N TYR A 72 -2.67 2.49 -11.18
CA TYR A 72 -3.77 1.52 -11.21
C TYR A 72 -3.92 0.89 -12.59
N PRO A 73 -3.59 -0.40 -12.78
CA PRO A 73 -3.80 -1.09 -14.05
C PRO A 73 -5.28 -1.20 -14.44
N GLU A 74 -6.20 -1.13 -13.48
CA GLU A 74 -7.64 -1.15 -13.71
C GLU A 74 -8.21 0.14 -14.30
N ILE A 75 -7.46 1.23 -14.29
CA ILE A 75 -7.87 2.50 -14.92
C ILE A 75 -7.34 2.52 -16.36
N ASP A 76 -8.27 2.42 -17.31
CA ASP A 76 -7.95 2.43 -18.75
C ASP A 76 -7.79 3.86 -19.28
N THR A 77 -6.75 4.52 -18.81
CA THR A 77 -6.30 5.84 -19.29
C THR A 77 -4.81 5.79 -19.59
N ALA A 78 -4.30 6.76 -20.35
CA ALA A 78 -2.86 6.84 -20.65
C ALA A 78 -1.98 6.98 -19.40
N SER A 79 -2.53 7.53 -18.33
CA SER A 79 -1.84 7.74 -17.04
C SER A 79 -2.03 6.57 -16.07
N HIS A 80 -2.98 5.66 -16.33
CA HIS A 80 -3.38 4.62 -15.40
C HIS A 80 -3.62 5.14 -13.97
N GLY A 81 -4.18 6.34 -13.85
CA GLY A 81 -4.55 6.97 -12.58
C GLY A 81 -3.37 7.30 -11.66
N PHE A 82 -2.13 7.40 -12.16
CA PHE A 82 -1.00 7.78 -11.30
C PHE A 82 -1.21 9.14 -10.62
N GLU A 83 -1.91 10.06 -11.28
CA GLU A 83 -2.22 11.39 -10.75
C GLU A 83 -3.12 11.38 -9.51
N LEU A 84 -3.81 10.26 -9.24
CA LEU A 84 -4.70 10.11 -8.09
C LEU A 84 -3.95 9.74 -6.81
N VAL A 85 -2.77 9.13 -6.94
CA VAL A 85 -2.12 8.41 -5.84
C VAL A 85 -0.59 8.53 -5.80
N ASN A 86 0.05 9.02 -6.85
CA ASN A 86 1.51 9.05 -6.88
C ASN A 86 2.04 10.30 -6.19
N ILE A 87 2.84 10.12 -5.14
CA ILE A 87 3.39 11.23 -4.35
C ILE A 87 4.20 12.24 -5.17
N ASN A 88 4.72 11.85 -6.33
CA ASN A 88 5.39 12.78 -7.24
C ASN A 88 4.49 13.93 -7.70
N CYS A 89 3.16 13.73 -7.72
CA CYS A 89 2.20 14.80 -8.02
C CYS A 89 2.18 15.90 -6.96
N CYS A 90 2.64 15.61 -5.77
CA CYS A 90 2.73 16.56 -4.65
C CYS A 90 4.10 17.22 -4.53
N MET A 91 5.09 16.83 -5.36
CA MET A 91 6.45 17.33 -5.26
C MET A 91 6.67 18.60 -6.05
N ASP A 92 7.56 19.47 -5.54
CA ASP A 92 8.08 20.58 -6.30
C ASP A 92 9.02 20.06 -7.38
N LYS A 93 8.64 20.22 -8.65
CA LYS A 93 9.45 19.82 -9.80
C LYS A 93 10.77 20.59 -9.93
N TYR A 94 10.89 21.71 -9.22
CA TYR A 94 12.10 22.55 -9.22
C TYR A 94 12.99 22.34 -7.99
N ALA A 95 12.49 21.62 -6.96
CA ALA A 95 13.28 21.32 -5.78
C ALA A 95 14.29 20.21 -6.08
N GLN A 96 15.45 20.61 -6.53
CA GLN A 96 16.55 19.71 -6.87
C GLN A 96 17.80 20.08 -6.07
N CYS A 97 18.60 19.06 -5.79
CA CYS A 97 19.93 19.28 -5.23
C CYS A 97 20.78 20.13 -6.21
N TRP A 98 21.24 21.26 -5.76
CA TRP A 98 22.02 22.19 -6.60
C TRP A 98 23.39 21.60 -7.04
N VAL A 99 23.86 20.54 -6.37
CA VAL A 99 25.14 19.88 -6.70
C VAL A 99 24.95 18.79 -7.75
N CYS A 100 23.96 17.90 -7.55
CA CYS A 100 23.81 16.70 -8.38
C CYS A 100 22.47 16.62 -9.14
N GLY A 101 21.59 17.60 -8.99
CA GLY A 101 20.29 17.62 -9.66
C GLY A 101 19.28 16.61 -9.13
N ALA A 102 19.59 15.84 -8.06
CA ALA A 102 18.67 14.88 -7.51
C ALA A 102 17.41 15.55 -6.94
N SER A 103 16.25 14.96 -7.19
CA SER A 103 14.98 15.45 -6.65
C SER A 103 14.92 15.32 -5.12
N GLN A 104 14.23 16.25 -4.48
CA GLN A 104 13.97 16.19 -3.05
C GLN A 104 12.94 15.10 -2.76
N LEU A 105 13.36 14.02 -2.10
CA LEU A 105 12.50 12.87 -1.77
C LEU A 105 11.96 12.88 -0.34
N ARG A 106 12.37 13.84 0.49
CA ARG A 106 12.02 13.94 1.91
C ARG A 106 11.80 15.38 2.32
N GLY A 107 11.05 15.57 3.40
CA GLY A 107 10.81 16.90 3.96
C GLY A 107 9.82 17.73 3.15
N LEU A 108 8.91 17.09 2.41
CA LEU A 108 7.82 17.77 1.71
C LEU A 108 6.78 18.23 2.73
N PRO A 109 6.47 19.53 2.82
CA PRO A 109 5.39 20.01 3.66
C PRO A 109 4.03 19.63 3.06
N VAL A 110 3.21 18.93 3.84
CA VAL A 110 1.90 18.47 3.41
C VAL A 110 0.85 18.75 4.49
N VAL A 111 -0.39 18.89 4.05
CA VAL A 111 -1.57 18.81 4.90
C VAL A 111 -2.27 17.49 4.58
N ILE A 112 -2.67 16.77 5.64
CA ILE A 112 -3.45 15.55 5.49
C ILE A 112 -4.82 15.72 6.13
N TYR A 113 -5.83 15.08 5.55
CA TYR A 113 -7.19 15.08 6.09
C TYR A 113 -7.97 13.89 5.54
N LYS A 114 -8.95 13.40 6.29
CA LYS A 114 -9.80 12.29 5.88
C LYS A 114 -10.52 12.60 4.56
N ALA A 115 -10.51 11.68 3.64
CA ALA A 115 -11.32 11.77 2.44
C ALA A 115 -12.77 11.45 2.77
N THR A 116 -13.68 12.33 2.34
CA THR A 116 -15.12 12.22 2.55
C THR A 116 -15.86 12.43 1.23
N GLU A 117 -17.15 12.12 1.19
CA GLU A 117 -17.99 12.40 0.03
C GLU A 117 -18.00 13.89 -0.34
N GLU A 118 -17.94 14.76 0.64
CA GLU A 118 -18.01 16.21 0.44
C GLU A 118 -16.73 16.80 -0.17
N ASN A 119 -15.56 16.19 0.12
CA ASN A 119 -14.27 16.72 -0.31
C ASN A 119 -13.63 15.92 -1.45
N SER A 120 -14.33 14.94 -2.02
CA SER A 120 -13.80 14.02 -3.02
C SER A 120 -14.58 14.11 -4.35
N PRO A 121 -13.89 13.90 -5.50
CA PRO A 121 -14.55 13.84 -6.81
C PRO A 121 -15.62 12.75 -6.85
N PHE A 122 -16.69 12.97 -7.61
CA PHE A 122 -17.82 12.06 -7.74
C PHE A 122 -18.47 11.67 -6.40
N ASN A 123 -18.29 12.48 -5.35
CA ASN A 123 -18.71 12.19 -3.99
C ASN A 123 -18.16 10.83 -3.48
N ASN A 124 -17.00 10.43 -3.97
CA ASN A 124 -16.39 9.16 -3.62
C ASN A 124 -15.03 9.40 -2.93
N PRO A 125 -14.89 9.07 -1.64
CA PRO A 125 -13.62 9.18 -0.93
C PRO A 125 -12.54 8.26 -1.52
N VAL A 126 -12.91 7.16 -2.18
CA VAL A 126 -11.99 6.28 -2.90
C VAL A 126 -11.61 6.91 -4.24
N PRO A 127 -10.33 6.89 -4.66
CA PRO A 127 -9.95 7.30 -6.02
C PRO A 127 -10.77 6.57 -7.09
N CYS A 128 -11.17 7.29 -8.14
CA CYS A 128 -12.00 6.77 -9.22
C CYS A 128 -11.37 7.05 -10.57
N ASP A 129 -11.76 6.26 -11.56
CA ASP A 129 -11.51 6.57 -12.96
C ASP A 129 -12.38 7.79 -13.44
N PRO A 130 -12.22 8.26 -14.69
CA PRO A 130 -13.01 9.36 -15.23
C PRO A 130 -14.52 9.10 -15.26
N ASP A 131 -14.94 7.84 -15.27
CA ASP A 131 -16.35 7.42 -15.29
C ASP A 131 -16.93 7.30 -13.86
N GLY A 132 -16.09 7.48 -12.83
CA GLY A 132 -16.49 7.41 -11.43
C GLY A 132 -16.42 6.01 -10.83
N ASN A 133 -15.87 5.01 -11.54
CA ASN A 133 -15.68 3.67 -10.98
C ASN A 133 -14.49 3.67 -10.01
N PRO A 134 -14.67 3.20 -8.77
CA PRO A 134 -13.61 3.23 -7.78
C PRO A 134 -12.49 2.24 -8.11
N VAL A 135 -11.26 2.61 -7.75
CA VAL A 135 -10.11 1.72 -7.82
C VAL A 135 -10.26 0.55 -6.86
N ILE A 136 -9.52 -0.54 -7.13
CA ILE A 136 -9.48 -1.69 -6.23
C ILE A 136 -8.85 -1.26 -4.91
N SER A 137 -9.61 -1.38 -3.82
CA SER A 137 -9.22 -0.95 -2.47
C SER A 137 -9.21 -2.09 -1.43
N ASN A 138 -9.58 -3.30 -1.83
CA ASN A 138 -9.57 -4.47 -0.95
C ASN A 138 -9.37 -5.77 -1.73
N ALA A 139 -8.98 -6.83 -1.02
CA ALA A 139 -8.69 -8.14 -1.60
C ALA A 139 -9.93 -8.92 -2.06
N ASN A 140 -11.13 -8.46 -1.74
CA ASN A 140 -12.37 -9.12 -2.12
C ASN A 140 -12.99 -8.55 -3.41
N ASP A 141 -12.31 -7.60 -4.05
CA ASP A 141 -12.77 -7.03 -5.31
C ASP A 141 -12.81 -8.10 -6.40
N GLU A 142 -13.96 -8.23 -7.07
CA GLU A 142 -14.17 -9.28 -8.09
C GLU A 142 -13.21 -9.13 -9.28
N ARG A 143 -12.74 -7.93 -9.57
CA ARG A 143 -11.76 -7.67 -10.65
C ARG A 143 -10.42 -8.39 -10.40
N LEU A 144 -10.02 -8.58 -9.14
CA LEU A 144 -8.82 -9.37 -8.82
C LEU A 144 -9.00 -10.84 -9.18
N LYS A 145 -10.18 -11.39 -8.95
CA LYS A 145 -10.50 -12.78 -9.31
C LYS A 145 -10.55 -12.96 -10.82
N GLU A 146 -11.12 -12.00 -11.54
CA GLU A 146 -11.14 -12.01 -13.00
C GLU A 146 -9.72 -11.99 -13.58
N TRP A 147 -8.83 -11.16 -13.07
CA TRP A 147 -7.46 -11.13 -13.52
C TRP A 147 -6.73 -12.45 -13.30
N LEU A 148 -6.98 -13.13 -12.17
CA LEU A 148 -6.43 -14.45 -11.91
C LEU A 148 -6.95 -15.49 -12.89
N SER A 149 -8.25 -15.49 -13.15
CA SER A 149 -8.86 -16.47 -14.05
C SER A 149 -8.38 -16.31 -15.50
N ASN A 150 -7.98 -15.10 -15.88
CA ASN A 150 -7.50 -14.76 -17.21
C ASN A 150 -5.98 -14.85 -17.36
N ASP A 151 -5.23 -15.17 -16.30
CA ASP A 151 -3.78 -15.37 -16.41
C ASP A 151 -3.47 -16.66 -17.16
N PRO A 152 -2.87 -16.60 -18.36
CA PRO A 152 -2.60 -17.78 -19.17
C PRO A 152 -1.64 -18.78 -18.51
N ARG A 153 -0.86 -18.34 -17.52
CA ARG A 153 0.03 -19.23 -16.75
C ARG A 153 -0.76 -20.11 -15.77
N LEU A 154 -1.97 -19.72 -15.43
CA LEU A 154 -2.86 -20.42 -14.50
C LEU A 154 -3.93 -21.21 -15.23
N ALA A 155 -4.20 -20.92 -16.51
CA ALA A 155 -5.25 -21.56 -17.31
C ALA A 155 -5.09 -23.10 -17.37
N ASP A 156 -3.85 -23.60 -17.43
CA ASP A 156 -3.53 -25.02 -17.47
C ASP A 156 -3.05 -25.58 -16.13
N SER A 157 -2.91 -24.73 -15.11
CA SER A 157 -2.45 -25.16 -13.79
C SER A 157 -3.65 -25.65 -12.98
N LYS A 158 -3.61 -26.90 -12.55
CA LYS A 158 -4.53 -27.43 -11.54
C LYS A 158 -4.13 -27.00 -10.11
N VAL A 159 -3.33 -25.95 -10.00
CA VAL A 159 -2.91 -25.42 -8.71
C VAL A 159 -4.03 -24.54 -8.20
N GLU A 160 -4.70 -25.02 -7.19
CA GLU A 160 -5.62 -24.22 -6.41
C GLU A 160 -4.79 -23.18 -5.65
N ILE A 161 -4.82 -21.92 -6.14
CA ILE A 161 -4.18 -20.82 -5.42
C ILE A 161 -5.11 -20.45 -4.26
N THR A 162 -4.80 -21.00 -3.12
CA THR A 162 -5.47 -20.60 -1.89
C THR A 162 -4.87 -19.28 -1.43
N PHE A 163 -5.56 -18.19 -1.68
CA PHE A 163 -5.17 -16.90 -1.11
C PHE A 163 -5.44 -16.94 0.40
N HIS A 164 -4.38 -16.92 1.16
CA HIS A 164 -4.52 -16.80 2.60
C HIS A 164 -5.04 -15.39 2.91
N ASN A 165 -6.09 -15.32 3.72
CA ASN A 165 -6.53 -14.06 4.30
C ASN A 165 -5.30 -13.29 4.84
N PRO A 166 -5.11 -12.00 4.52
CA PRO A 166 -4.01 -11.20 5.04
C PRO A 166 -3.88 -11.25 6.56
N GLN A 167 -4.98 -11.46 7.27
CA GLN A 167 -4.98 -11.72 8.71
C GLN A 167 -4.36 -13.07 9.07
N ALA A 168 -4.44 -14.06 8.19
CA ALA A 168 -3.85 -15.36 8.38
C ALA A 168 -2.38 -15.42 7.93
N THR A 169 -1.93 -14.50 7.11
CA THR A 169 -0.52 -14.45 6.67
C THR A 169 0.41 -13.88 7.72
N GLY A 170 -0.12 -13.41 8.83
CA GLY A 170 0.69 -12.86 9.90
C GLY A 170 1.50 -11.62 9.53
N LEU A 171 1.25 -11.04 8.37
CA LEU A 171 1.86 -9.76 7.97
C LEU A 171 1.30 -8.57 8.76
N GLN A 172 0.28 -8.85 9.52
CA GLN A 172 -0.25 -7.96 10.55
C GLN A 172 0.49 -8.21 11.88
N PRO A 173 0.08 -7.66 12.95
CA PRO A 173 0.72 -7.55 14.26
C PRO A 173 1.46 -8.79 14.77
N SER A 174 1.33 -9.92 14.10
CA SER A 174 2.12 -11.12 14.39
C SER A 174 3.64 -10.91 14.35
N ILE A 175 4.11 -10.01 13.49
CA ILE A 175 5.53 -9.60 13.48
C ILE A 175 5.88 -8.83 14.77
N GLN A 176 4.90 -8.27 15.43
CA GLN A 176 5.04 -7.48 16.64
C GLN A 176 4.69 -8.29 17.90
N SER A 177 4.25 -9.55 17.76
CA SER A 177 3.92 -10.39 18.90
C SER A 177 5.19 -11.06 19.45
N PRO A 178 5.63 -10.70 20.65
CA PRO A 178 6.80 -11.35 21.28
C PRO A 178 6.59 -12.86 21.47
N GLU A 179 5.35 -13.31 21.55
CA GLU A 179 4.99 -14.70 21.75
C GLU A 179 5.30 -15.58 20.52
N LEU A 180 5.26 -14.99 19.32
CA LEU A 180 5.59 -15.70 18.09
C LEU A 180 7.07 -16.08 18.04
N PHE A 181 7.92 -15.25 18.60
CA PHE A 181 9.35 -15.49 18.68
C PHE A 181 9.72 -16.33 19.91
N ALA A 182 8.95 -16.25 20.99
CA ALA A 182 9.19 -17.00 22.20
C ALA A 182 8.94 -18.50 22.03
N ASN A 183 7.97 -18.89 21.20
CA ASN A 183 7.58 -20.29 21.01
C ASN A 183 8.25 -20.98 19.83
N GLY A 184 9.07 -20.29 19.04
CA GLY A 184 9.83 -20.88 17.95
C GLY A 184 9.01 -21.44 16.79
N THR A 185 7.71 -21.21 16.77
CA THR A 185 6.80 -21.67 15.72
C THR A 185 6.06 -20.49 15.08
N LEU A 186 6.10 -20.41 13.77
CA LEU A 186 5.20 -19.52 13.04
C LEU A 186 3.80 -20.18 13.02
N ASN A 187 2.80 -19.44 13.41
CA ASN A 187 1.41 -19.91 13.54
C ASN A 187 0.74 -20.36 12.24
N SER A 188 1.44 -20.32 11.13
CA SER A 188 1.02 -20.92 9.86
C SER A 188 1.39 -22.41 9.74
N GLY A 189 1.91 -23.00 10.78
CA GLY A 189 1.99 -24.46 10.94
C GLY A 189 3.01 -25.19 10.07
N SER A 190 4.03 -24.53 9.51
CA SER A 190 4.90 -25.26 8.59
C SER A 190 6.38 -24.92 8.56
N VAL A 191 6.87 -23.96 9.34
CA VAL A 191 8.30 -23.73 9.45
C VAL A 191 8.68 -23.53 10.91
N GLU A 192 9.37 -24.50 11.49
CA GLU A 192 9.97 -24.33 12.80
C GLU A 192 11.14 -23.34 12.71
N VAL A 193 11.18 -22.35 13.58
CA VAL A 193 12.29 -21.38 13.66
C VAL A 193 13.63 -22.08 13.87
N GLY A 194 13.62 -23.30 14.43
CA GLY A 194 14.79 -24.16 14.54
C GLY A 194 15.40 -24.56 13.19
N GLU A 195 14.59 -24.77 12.16
CA GLU A 195 15.05 -25.10 10.82
C GLU A 195 15.69 -23.91 10.13
N LEU A 196 15.13 -22.71 10.29
CA LEU A 196 15.72 -21.47 9.80
C LEU A 196 17.05 -21.15 10.49
N GLY A 197 17.16 -21.42 11.78
CA GLY A 197 18.39 -21.27 12.54
C GLY A 197 19.50 -22.25 12.11
N GLN A 198 19.15 -23.44 11.67
CA GLN A 198 20.10 -24.40 11.13
C GLN A 198 20.57 -24.01 9.72
N TYR A 199 19.66 -23.46 8.90
CA TYR A 199 20.02 -23.02 7.57
C TYR A 199 21.03 -21.84 7.59
N SER A 200 20.90 -20.91 8.51
CA SER A 200 21.83 -19.79 8.66
C SER A 200 23.23 -20.20 9.18
N LYS A 201 23.32 -21.30 9.93
CA LYS A 201 24.60 -21.82 10.45
C LYS A 201 25.45 -22.56 9.41
N ASN A 202 24.81 -23.07 8.36
CA ASN A 202 25.52 -23.83 7.31
C ASN A 202 26.03 -22.95 6.15
N HIS A 203 25.79 -21.64 6.21
CA HIS A 203 26.19 -20.66 5.19
C HIS A 203 27.06 -19.50 5.72
N GLN A 204 27.66 -19.67 6.89
CA GLN A 204 28.70 -18.75 7.39
C GLN A 204 30.11 -19.27 7.13
#